data_7d60acccb77208fceb007f5815ca7d3c
#
_entry.id   7d60acccb77208fceb007f5815ca7d3c
#
_cell.length_a   1.000
_cell.length_b   1.000
_cell.length_c   1.000
_cell.angle_alpha   90.00
_cell.angle_beta   90.00
_cell.angle_gamma   90.00
#
_symmetry.space_group_name_H-M   'P 1'
#
loop_
_entity.id
_entity.type
_entity.pdbx_description
1 polymer ?
#
loop_
_entity_poly.entity_id
_entity_poly.type
_entity_poly.pdbx_seq_one_letter_code
_entity_poly.pdbx_strand_id
1 'polypeptide(L)'
;MSLKRKAADLAAAEAKKPKANASITSFFGAPKSNPSTSSTNPAKPPTEPAPIKFDKDAWVEGLSEEKRELLKLEIETLHESWLAVLKDEVTKPGFLELKRFLKKEGESGNKVFPPMEDVYSWSRHTPLSTVRAVILGQDPYHNLNQAHGLCFSVRPPTPAPPSLKNIYIALKKDYPEFTPPPKNGGLLTPWADHGVLMLNTCLTVRAHEANSHAGKGWEAFTQKFECGHFKKTNEWLKERYGKEGEIDWNLNVKPEDAGV
;
A
#
# COMPACT_ATOMS: atom_id res chain seq x y z
N MET A 1 1.20 33.80 60.70
CA MET A 1 1.66 32.51 61.25
C MET A 1 2.21 31.72 60.03
N SER A 2 3.45 31.89 59.78
CA SER A 2 4.65 31.07 60.06
C SER A 2 4.41 29.58 59.99
N LEU A 3 5.06 28.93 58.99
CA LEU A 3 5.96 27.83 59.28
C LEU A 3 6.80 27.45 58.05
N LYS A 4 8.06 27.80 58.12
CA LYS A 4 9.22 27.23 57.45
C LYS A 4 9.40 25.77 57.88
N ARG A 5 9.87 24.92 56.95
CA ARG A 5 10.77 23.75 57.12
C ARG A 5 10.79 22.97 55.80
N LYS A 6 11.86 22.43 55.26
CA LYS A 6 13.30 22.43 55.51
C LYS A 6 13.93 22.00 54.18
N ALA A 7 15.03 22.62 53.83
CA ALA A 7 15.96 22.08 52.82
C ALA A 7 16.82 21.01 53.53
N ALA A 8 17.08 19.93 52.85
CA ALA A 8 18.23 19.03 52.84
C ALA A 8 17.74 17.63 52.38
N ASP A 9 18.12 17.24 51.20
CA ASP A 9 19.26 16.36 50.98
C ASP A 9 19.56 16.29 49.49
N LEU A 10 20.66 16.83 49.09
CA LEU A 10 21.34 16.52 47.86
C LEU A 10 22.12 15.23 48.09
N ALA A 11 21.72 14.16 47.46
CA ALA A 11 22.58 13.01 47.23
C ALA A 11 22.46 12.59 45.78
N ALA A 12 23.63 12.54 45.15
CA ALA A 12 23.90 12.22 43.75
C ALA A 12 23.13 11.03 43.23
N ALA A 13 22.40 11.25 42.10
CA ALA A 13 22.00 10.19 41.22
C ALA A 13 22.81 10.37 39.91
N GLU A 14 23.76 9.48 39.71
CA GLU A 14 24.55 9.37 38.48
C GLU A 14 23.62 9.27 37.27
N ALA A 15 23.83 10.16 36.32
CA ALA A 15 23.17 10.14 35.03
C ALA A 15 23.62 8.89 34.26
N LYS A 16 22.78 7.88 34.17
CA LYS A 16 22.93 6.78 33.21
C LYS A 16 22.76 7.35 31.82
N LYS A 17 23.85 7.36 31.05
CA LYS A 17 23.83 7.66 29.61
C LYS A 17 22.83 6.73 28.90
N PRO A 18 21.99 7.24 27.99
CA PRO A 18 21.14 6.39 27.19
C PRO A 18 22.01 5.51 26.29
N LYS A 19 21.76 4.20 26.30
CA LYS A 19 22.37 3.27 25.35
C LYS A 19 21.93 3.69 23.95
N ALA A 20 22.89 3.91 23.07
CA ALA A 20 22.64 4.17 21.65
C ALA A 20 21.83 3.01 21.06
N ASN A 21 20.69 3.33 20.47
CA ASN A 21 19.92 2.39 19.67
C ASN A 21 20.82 1.90 18.53
N ALA A 22 20.99 0.59 18.43
CA ALA A 22 21.69 -0.02 17.30
C ALA A 22 20.94 0.35 16.00
N SER A 23 21.67 0.97 15.08
CA SER A 23 21.15 1.31 13.76
C SER A 23 20.77 0.02 13.02
N ILE A 24 19.64 0.03 12.30
CA ILE A 24 19.17 -1.07 11.44
C ILE A 24 20.26 -1.52 10.44
N THR A 25 21.22 -0.67 10.13
CA THR A 25 22.38 -0.98 9.28
C THR A 25 23.32 -2.04 9.86
N SER A 26 23.25 -2.37 11.16
CA SER A 26 24.07 -3.44 11.75
C SER A 26 23.59 -4.86 11.44
N PHE A 27 22.39 -5.00 10.87
CA PHE A 27 21.87 -6.29 10.37
C PHE A 27 22.34 -6.65 8.97
N PHE A 28 22.90 -5.69 8.23
CA PHE A 28 23.54 -5.96 6.93
C PHE A 28 25.04 -5.98 7.15
N GLY A 29 25.58 -7.17 7.45
CA GLY A 29 27.01 -7.36 7.65
C GLY A 29 27.82 -6.84 6.48
N ALA A 30 28.87 -6.06 6.75
CA ALA A 30 29.79 -5.58 5.74
C ALA A 30 30.46 -6.78 5.03
N PRO A 31 30.67 -6.75 3.70
CA PRO A 31 31.31 -7.82 2.99
C PRO A 31 32.78 -7.93 3.42
N LYS A 32 33.18 -9.09 3.95
CA LYS A 32 34.58 -9.41 4.21
C LYS A 32 35.31 -9.57 2.87
N SER A 33 36.27 -8.70 2.63
CA SER A 33 37.18 -8.81 1.49
C SER A 33 38.17 -9.97 1.70
N ASN A 34 38.02 -11.03 0.92
CA ASN A 34 39.08 -12.00 0.70
C ASN A 34 39.62 -11.84 -0.73
N PRO A 35 40.95 -11.75 -0.92
CA PRO A 35 41.50 -11.70 -2.24
C PRO A 35 41.70 -13.14 -2.74
N SER A 36 40.93 -13.56 -3.72
CA SER A 36 41.24 -14.73 -4.55
C SER A 36 40.64 -14.52 -5.93
N THR A 37 41.56 -14.45 -6.86
CA THR A 37 41.40 -14.44 -8.30
C THR A 37 40.57 -15.63 -8.80
N SER A 38 39.42 -15.37 -9.39
CA SER A 38 38.87 -16.17 -10.48
C SER A 38 37.86 -15.34 -11.26
N SER A 39 38.08 -15.28 -12.56
CA SER A 39 37.24 -14.65 -13.55
C SER A 39 35.86 -15.28 -13.53
N THR A 40 34.86 -14.55 -13.04
CA THR A 40 33.46 -14.87 -13.27
C THR A 40 32.80 -13.67 -13.94
N ASN A 41 32.20 -13.94 -15.09
CA ASN A 41 31.36 -12.99 -15.83
C ASN A 41 30.39 -12.26 -14.89
N PRO A 42 30.17 -10.94 -15.06
CA PRO A 42 29.18 -10.24 -14.30
C PRO A 42 27.79 -10.89 -14.55
N ALA A 43 27.13 -11.31 -13.48
CA ALA A 43 25.80 -11.86 -13.56
C ALA A 43 24.89 -10.85 -14.28
N LYS A 44 24.28 -11.31 -15.35
CA LYS A 44 23.28 -10.57 -16.13
C LYS A 44 22.22 -10.05 -15.15
N PRO A 45 21.84 -8.76 -15.19
CA PRO A 45 20.75 -8.26 -14.34
C PRO A 45 19.51 -9.13 -14.54
N PRO A 46 18.70 -9.35 -13.49
CA PRO A 46 17.51 -10.19 -13.58
C PRO A 46 16.67 -9.72 -14.77
N THR A 47 16.39 -10.64 -15.66
CA THR A 47 15.51 -10.41 -16.82
C THR A 47 14.16 -9.95 -16.26
N GLU A 48 13.65 -8.81 -16.73
CA GLU A 48 12.28 -8.38 -16.43
C GLU A 48 11.34 -9.56 -16.70
N PRO A 49 10.36 -9.80 -15.81
CA PRO A 49 9.38 -10.86 -16.06
C PRO A 49 8.74 -10.63 -17.42
N ALA A 50 8.69 -11.69 -18.22
CA ALA A 50 8.10 -11.62 -19.56
C ALA A 50 6.69 -11.01 -19.46
N PRO A 51 6.33 -10.08 -20.37
CA PRO A 51 5.02 -9.45 -20.32
C PRO A 51 3.94 -10.53 -20.38
N ILE A 52 2.98 -10.45 -19.45
CA ILE A 52 1.82 -11.35 -19.42
C ILE A 52 1.10 -11.13 -20.75
N LYS A 53 1.06 -12.17 -21.61
CA LYS A 53 0.29 -12.12 -22.84
C LYS A 53 -1.20 -12.23 -22.47
N PHE A 54 -1.85 -11.10 -22.35
CA PHE A 54 -3.28 -11.00 -22.09
C PHE A 54 -3.95 -10.32 -23.28
N ASP A 55 -4.87 -11.03 -23.89
CA ASP A 55 -5.72 -10.50 -24.94
C ASP A 55 -7.02 -10.01 -24.30
N LYS A 56 -7.08 -8.71 -24.06
CA LYS A 56 -8.22 -8.05 -23.42
C LYS A 56 -9.47 -8.15 -24.28
N ASP A 57 -9.34 -7.98 -25.58
CA ASP A 57 -10.49 -7.96 -26.50
C ASP A 57 -11.13 -9.36 -26.57
N ALA A 58 -10.31 -10.41 -26.74
CA ALA A 58 -10.79 -11.78 -26.70
C ALA A 58 -11.43 -12.14 -25.34
N TRP A 59 -10.89 -11.64 -24.23
CA TRP A 59 -11.50 -11.85 -22.91
C TRP A 59 -12.85 -11.16 -22.80
N VAL A 60 -12.99 -9.91 -23.29
CA VAL A 60 -14.25 -9.15 -23.28
C VAL A 60 -15.29 -9.82 -24.18
N GLU A 61 -14.90 -10.30 -25.35
CA GLU A 61 -15.78 -11.05 -26.26
C GLU A 61 -16.33 -12.33 -25.63
N GLY A 62 -15.54 -13.00 -24.80
CA GLY A 62 -15.94 -14.20 -24.07
C GLY A 62 -16.90 -13.94 -22.89
N LEU A 63 -17.13 -12.69 -22.48
CA LEU A 63 -18.06 -12.35 -21.42
C LEU A 63 -19.51 -12.35 -21.93
N SER A 64 -20.47 -12.76 -21.08
CA SER A 64 -21.90 -12.54 -21.35
C SER A 64 -22.21 -11.04 -21.38
N GLU A 65 -23.30 -10.67 -22.05
CA GLU A 65 -23.74 -9.27 -22.12
C GLU A 65 -23.96 -8.64 -20.73
N GLU A 66 -24.60 -9.37 -19.81
CA GLU A 66 -24.76 -8.94 -18.42
C GLU A 66 -23.40 -8.65 -17.76
N LYS A 67 -22.41 -9.52 -17.91
CA LYS A 67 -21.08 -9.32 -17.34
C LYS A 67 -20.37 -8.14 -17.98
N ARG A 68 -20.46 -7.97 -19.29
CA ARG A 68 -19.88 -6.80 -19.98
C ARG A 68 -20.45 -5.48 -19.46
N GLU A 69 -21.77 -5.43 -19.27
CA GLU A 69 -22.43 -4.26 -18.71
C GLU A 69 -21.97 -3.99 -17.27
N LEU A 70 -21.97 -5.00 -16.38
CA LEU A 70 -21.56 -4.86 -14.99
C LEU A 70 -20.08 -4.49 -14.84
N LEU A 71 -19.22 -5.04 -15.70
CA LEU A 71 -17.75 -4.88 -15.65
C LEU A 71 -17.24 -3.76 -16.55
N LYS A 72 -18.15 -2.94 -17.10
CA LYS A 72 -17.76 -1.83 -17.99
C LYS A 72 -16.67 -0.95 -17.40
N LEU A 73 -16.78 -0.60 -16.11
CA LEU A 73 -15.83 0.24 -15.42
C LEU A 73 -14.44 -0.41 -15.38
N GLU A 74 -14.35 -1.70 -15.04
CA GLU A 74 -13.10 -2.47 -14.99
C GLU A 74 -12.47 -2.58 -16.37
N ILE A 75 -13.29 -2.87 -17.39
CA ILE A 75 -12.87 -2.95 -18.78
C ILE A 75 -12.27 -1.64 -19.27
N GLU A 76 -12.87 -0.50 -18.91
CA GLU A 76 -12.49 0.81 -19.42
C GLU A 76 -11.36 1.46 -18.61
N THR A 77 -11.29 1.23 -17.29
CA THR A 77 -10.48 2.07 -16.40
C THR A 77 -9.42 1.33 -15.58
N LEU A 78 -9.54 0.01 -15.39
CA LEU A 78 -8.49 -0.78 -14.74
C LEU A 78 -7.33 -0.99 -15.70
N HIS A 79 -6.11 -0.70 -15.26
CA HIS A 79 -4.92 -0.87 -16.10
C HIS A 79 -4.75 -2.34 -16.52
N GLU A 80 -4.38 -2.57 -17.77
CA GLU A 80 -4.35 -3.90 -18.39
C GLU A 80 -3.48 -4.90 -17.62
N SER A 81 -2.33 -4.48 -17.11
CA SER A 81 -1.45 -5.36 -16.31
C SER A 81 -2.12 -5.90 -15.05
N TRP A 82 -3.04 -5.12 -14.45
CA TRP A 82 -3.85 -5.54 -13.31
C TRP A 82 -5.04 -6.39 -13.75
N LEU A 83 -5.73 -5.99 -14.83
CA LEU A 83 -6.86 -6.76 -15.37
C LEU A 83 -6.43 -8.17 -15.76
N ALA A 84 -5.26 -8.33 -16.37
CA ALA A 84 -4.70 -9.62 -16.75
C ALA A 84 -4.64 -10.63 -15.59
N VAL A 85 -4.32 -10.18 -14.38
CA VAL A 85 -4.23 -11.04 -13.19
C VAL A 85 -5.53 -11.11 -12.38
N LEU A 86 -6.40 -10.11 -12.54
CA LEU A 86 -7.66 -10.00 -11.80
C LEU A 86 -8.90 -10.44 -12.59
N LYS A 87 -8.74 -10.79 -13.85
CA LYS A 87 -9.86 -11.15 -14.78
C LYS A 87 -10.80 -12.21 -14.24
N ASP A 88 -10.25 -13.20 -13.53
CA ASP A 88 -11.05 -14.26 -12.93
C ASP A 88 -11.74 -13.80 -11.63
N GLU A 89 -11.13 -12.88 -10.91
CA GLU A 89 -11.70 -12.30 -9.68
C GLU A 89 -12.90 -11.41 -9.97
N VAL A 90 -12.76 -10.51 -10.94
CA VAL A 90 -13.83 -9.57 -11.28
C VAL A 90 -15.07 -10.28 -11.88
N THR A 91 -14.92 -11.53 -12.35
CA THR A 91 -16.04 -12.32 -12.85
C THR A 91 -16.71 -13.21 -11.80
N LYS A 92 -16.20 -13.23 -10.56
CA LYS A 92 -16.78 -14.03 -9.46
C LYS A 92 -18.13 -13.47 -9.00
N PRO A 93 -19.05 -14.32 -8.54
CA PRO A 93 -20.37 -13.88 -8.07
C PRO A 93 -20.33 -12.75 -7.07
N GLY A 94 -19.45 -12.82 -6.06
CA GLY A 94 -19.35 -11.79 -5.03
C GLY A 94 -18.93 -10.41 -5.57
N PHE A 95 -18.03 -10.37 -6.57
CA PHE A 95 -17.68 -9.11 -7.23
C PHE A 95 -18.84 -8.58 -8.09
N LEU A 96 -19.54 -9.45 -8.81
CA LEU A 96 -20.71 -9.05 -9.59
C LEU A 96 -21.86 -8.53 -8.69
N GLU A 97 -22.04 -9.08 -7.48
CA GLU A 97 -22.98 -8.54 -6.48
C GLU A 97 -22.57 -7.15 -6.01
N LEU A 98 -21.29 -6.93 -5.75
CA LEU A 98 -20.78 -5.58 -5.47
C LEU A 98 -21.11 -4.62 -6.63
N LYS A 99 -20.95 -5.04 -7.89
CA LYS A 99 -21.26 -4.19 -9.05
C LYS A 99 -22.76 -3.87 -9.13
N ARG A 100 -23.63 -4.84 -8.85
CA ARG A 100 -25.08 -4.61 -8.77
C ARG A 100 -25.42 -3.64 -7.63
N PHE A 101 -24.77 -3.77 -6.47
CA PHE A 101 -24.91 -2.84 -5.37
C PHE A 101 -24.54 -1.41 -5.79
N LEU A 102 -23.36 -1.21 -6.43
CA LEU A 102 -22.92 0.12 -6.88
C LEU A 102 -23.85 0.72 -7.94
N LYS A 103 -24.38 -0.11 -8.85
CA LYS A 103 -25.39 0.31 -9.83
C LYS A 103 -26.65 0.84 -9.11
N LYS A 104 -27.13 0.10 -8.10
CA LYS A 104 -28.28 0.51 -7.29
C LYS A 104 -28.03 1.80 -6.50
N GLU A 105 -26.80 2.03 -5.99
CA GLU A 105 -26.42 3.30 -5.35
C GLU A 105 -26.64 4.48 -6.32
N GLY A 106 -26.15 4.35 -7.56
CA GLY A 106 -26.33 5.37 -8.60
C GLY A 106 -27.80 5.59 -8.98
N GLU A 107 -28.56 4.52 -9.18
CA GLU A 107 -30.00 4.56 -9.52
C GLU A 107 -30.83 5.20 -8.38
N SER A 108 -30.40 5.03 -7.13
CA SER A 108 -31.03 5.65 -5.96
C SER A 108 -30.67 7.13 -5.77
N GLY A 109 -29.85 7.69 -6.67
CA GLY A 109 -29.41 9.09 -6.58
C GLY A 109 -28.35 9.34 -5.50
N ASN A 110 -27.77 8.29 -4.92
CA ASN A 110 -26.70 8.43 -3.95
C ASN A 110 -25.42 8.88 -4.64
N LYS A 111 -24.80 9.93 -4.11
CA LYS A 111 -23.50 10.36 -4.59
C LYS A 111 -22.40 9.46 -4.02
N VAL A 112 -21.60 8.87 -4.89
CA VAL A 112 -20.51 7.96 -4.54
C VAL A 112 -19.17 8.60 -4.84
N PHE A 113 -18.17 8.40 -3.99
CA PHE A 113 -16.79 8.84 -4.18
C PHE A 113 -15.83 7.64 -4.19
N PRO A 114 -14.70 7.77 -4.92
CA PRO A 114 -14.38 8.80 -5.90
C PRO A 114 -15.34 8.78 -7.10
N PRO A 115 -15.26 9.74 -8.04
CA PRO A 115 -15.88 9.62 -9.35
C PRO A 115 -15.54 8.27 -9.99
N MET A 116 -16.48 7.66 -10.73
CA MET A 116 -16.31 6.27 -11.20
C MET A 116 -15.04 6.09 -12.04
N GLU A 117 -14.69 7.04 -12.87
CA GLU A 117 -13.46 7.06 -13.67
C GLU A 117 -12.18 7.03 -12.83
N ASP A 118 -12.26 7.45 -11.58
CA ASP A 118 -11.13 7.49 -10.66
C ASP A 118 -11.01 6.26 -9.75
N VAL A 119 -12.02 5.38 -9.68
CA VAL A 119 -12.00 4.21 -8.77
C VAL A 119 -10.74 3.38 -8.94
N TYR A 120 -10.26 3.22 -10.18
CA TYR A 120 -9.06 2.43 -10.50
C TYR A 120 -7.84 3.28 -10.87
N SER A 121 -7.78 4.56 -10.50
CA SER A 121 -6.61 5.39 -10.81
C SER A 121 -5.33 4.87 -10.16
N TRP A 122 -5.42 4.22 -9.00
CA TRP A 122 -4.28 3.51 -8.38
C TRP A 122 -3.59 2.54 -9.34
N SER A 123 -4.35 1.82 -10.16
CA SER A 123 -3.81 0.84 -11.10
C SER A 123 -3.09 1.47 -12.29
N ARG A 124 -3.55 2.67 -12.71
CA ARG A 124 -2.98 3.41 -13.83
C ARG A 124 -1.72 4.16 -13.44
N HIS A 125 -1.67 4.72 -12.22
CA HIS A 125 -0.47 5.34 -11.68
C HIS A 125 0.62 4.33 -11.32
N THR A 126 0.20 3.12 -10.87
CA THR A 126 1.14 2.08 -10.47
C THR A 126 0.80 0.78 -11.21
N PRO A 127 1.20 0.60 -12.48
CA PRO A 127 1.09 -0.68 -13.19
C PRO A 127 1.73 -1.81 -12.39
N LEU A 128 1.21 -3.04 -12.51
CA LEU A 128 1.60 -4.17 -11.66
C LEU A 128 3.12 -4.41 -11.61
N SER A 129 3.80 -4.30 -12.75
CA SER A 129 5.26 -4.50 -12.84
C SER A 129 6.08 -3.39 -12.18
N THR A 130 5.49 -2.23 -11.91
CA THR A 130 6.18 -1.09 -11.30
C THR A 130 6.03 -1.01 -9.79
N VAL A 131 5.21 -1.89 -9.18
CA VAL A 131 4.95 -1.88 -7.73
C VAL A 131 6.24 -2.16 -6.96
N ARG A 132 6.61 -1.25 -6.06
CA ARG A 132 7.76 -1.34 -5.16
C ARG A 132 7.37 -1.39 -3.70
N ALA A 133 6.30 -0.69 -3.34
CA ALA A 133 5.75 -0.63 -1.99
C ALA A 133 4.23 -0.53 -2.06
N VAL A 134 3.55 -0.91 -0.98
CA VAL A 134 2.09 -0.82 -0.86
C VAL A 134 1.75 -0.03 0.38
N ILE A 135 0.91 1.00 0.20
CA ILE A 135 0.25 1.70 1.30
C ILE A 135 -1.23 1.37 1.24
N LEU A 136 -1.74 0.78 2.32
CA LEU A 136 -3.14 0.38 2.40
C LEU A 136 -3.91 1.34 3.32
N GLY A 137 -4.88 2.05 2.73
CA GLY A 137 -5.87 2.85 3.45
C GLY A 137 -7.14 2.04 3.74
N GLN A 138 -8.10 2.64 4.41
CA GLN A 138 -9.37 2.00 4.79
C GLN A 138 -10.42 2.19 3.69
N ASP A 139 -10.98 3.38 3.59
CA ASP A 139 -11.97 3.80 2.60
C ASP A 139 -11.60 5.18 2.02
N PRO A 140 -12.18 5.58 0.89
CA PRO A 140 -11.92 6.90 0.32
C PRO A 140 -12.43 8.02 1.25
N TYR A 141 -11.86 9.20 1.12
CA TYR A 141 -12.44 10.38 1.72
C TYR A 141 -13.85 10.61 1.17
N HIS A 142 -14.80 10.90 2.06
CA HIS A 142 -16.22 10.97 1.73
C HIS A 142 -16.76 12.39 1.50
N ASN A 143 -15.91 13.42 1.53
CA ASN A 143 -16.28 14.78 1.21
C ASN A 143 -15.99 15.13 -0.24
N LEU A 144 -16.68 16.17 -0.72
CA LEU A 144 -16.58 16.63 -2.10
C LEU A 144 -15.12 17.00 -2.46
N ASN A 145 -14.69 16.66 -3.67
CA ASN A 145 -13.39 17.00 -4.24
C ASN A 145 -12.17 16.47 -3.45
N GLN A 146 -12.34 15.43 -2.65
CA GLN A 146 -11.25 14.80 -1.91
C GLN A 146 -10.73 13.55 -2.61
N ALA A 147 -11.53 12.47 -2.62
CA ALA A 147 -11.10 11.19 -3.17
C ALA A 147 -10.92 11.21 -4.68
N HIS A 148 -9.84 10.58 -5.15
CA HIS A 148 -9.55 10.42 -6.57
C HIS A 148 -8.86 9.07 -6.87
N GLY A 149 -9.15 8.05 -6.05
CA GLY A 149 -8.72 6.65 -6.25
C GLY A 149 -7.35 6.29 -5.69
N LEU A 150 -6.61 7.21 -5.07
CA LEU A 150 -5.38 6.94 -4.32
C LEU A 150 -5.65 7.15 -2.83
N CYS A 151 -5.29 6.18 -1.98
CA CYS A 151 -5.48 6.33 -0.54
C CYS A 151 -4.68 7.54 0.00
N PHE A 152 -5.23 8.23 1.00
CA PHE A 152 -4.67 9.43 1.65
C PHE A 152 -4.46 10.65 0.74
N SER A 153 -4.60 10.52 -0.58
CA SER A 153 -4.34 11.59 -1.54
C SER A 153 -5.57 12.45 -1.80
N VAL A 154 -5.36 13.74 -2.00
CA VAL A 154 -6.39 14.69 -2.44
C VAL A 154 -5.85 15.59 -3.56
N ARG A 155 -6.72 15.95 -4.52
CA ARG A 155 -6.35 16.88 -5.60
C ARG A 155 -6.39 18.34 -5.14
N PRO A 156 -5.52 19.19 -5.67
CA PRO A 156 -5.67 20.64 -5.49
C PRO A 156 -7.06 21.12 -5.95
N PRO A 157 -7.62 22.14 -5.33
CA PRO A 157 -7.06 22.98 -4.25
C PRO A 157 -7.28 22.42 -2.83
N THR A 158 -7.76 21.19 -2.68
CA THR A 158 -8.07 20.60 -1.37
C THR A 158 -6.80 20.45 -0.54
N PRO A 159 -6.75 20.98 0.70
CA PRO A 159 -5.60 20.81 1.57
C PRO A 159 -5.51 19.38 2.11
N ALA A 160 -4.31 18.98 2.50
CA ALA A 160 -4.08 17.67 3.12
C ALA A 160 -4.98 17.42 4.32
N PRO A 161 -5.78 16.34 4.33
CA PRO A 161 -6.61 15.94 5.45
C PRO A 161 -5.78 15.58 6.70
N PRO A 162 -6.39 15.50 7.89
CA PRO A 162 -5.67 15.22 9.14
C PRO A 162 -4.83 13.93 9.10
N SER A 163 -5.35 12.85 8.52
CA SER A 163 -4.63 11.59 8.38
C SER A 163 -3.33 11.75 7.55
N LEU A 164 -3.37 12.49 6.45
CA LEU A 164 -2.20 12.77 5.63
C LEU A 164 -1.20 13.70 6.35
N LYS A 165 -1.68 14.67 7.11
CA LYS A 165 -0.82 15.51 7.95
C LYS A 165 -0.04 14.69 8.96
N ASN A 166 -0.66 13.65 9.55
CA ASN A 166 0.03 12.74 10.46
C ASN A 166 1.15 11.97 9.75
N ILE A 167 0.92 11.54 8.49
CA ILE A 167 1.97 10.93 7.66
C ILE A 167 3.11 11.91 7.42
N TYR A 168 2.83 13.18 7.12
CA TYR A 168 3.87 14.22 6.94
C TYR A 168 4.67 14.48 8.22
N ILE A 169 4.03 14.42 9.39
CA ILE A 169 4.72 14.53 10.69
C ILE A 169 5.68 13.35 10.88
N ALA A 170 5.25 12.13 10.56
CA ALA A 170 6.11 10.95 10.64
C ALA A 170 7.29 11.05 9.67
N LEU A 171 7.03 11.41 8.42
CA LEU A 171 8.08 11.62 7.41
C LEU A 171 9.09 12.69 7.83
N LYS A 172 8.65 13.78 8.46
CA LYS A 172 9.55 14.83 8.96
C LYS A 172 10.46 14.36 10.08
N LYS A 173 10.00 13.38 10.90
CA LYS A 173 10.81 12.76 11.96
C LYS A 173 11.87 11.83 11.37
N ASP A 174 11.49 11.05 10.35
CA ASP A 174 12.38 10.07 9.73
C ASP A 174 13.39 10.75 8.77
N TYR A 175 12.93 11.79 8.07
CA TYR A 175 13.70 12.58 7.10
C TYR A 175 13.62 14.06 7.47
N PRO A 176 14.58 14.58 8.27
CA PRO A 176 14.56 15.98 8.73
C PRO A 176 14.52 17.05 7.61
N GLU A 177 15.01 16.71 6.43
CA GLU A 177 14.95 17.55 5.21
C GLU A 177 13.58 17.54 4.52
N PHE A 178 12.69 16.57 4.84
CA PHE A 178 11.36 16.51 4.24
C PHE A 178 10.58 17.80 4.51
N THR A 179 9.98 18.33 3.45
CA THR A 179 9.06 19.46 3.52
C THR A 179 7.72 19.08 2.90
N PRO A 180 6.60 19.28 3.60
CA PRO A 180 5.29 19.06 3.00
C PRO A 180 5.09 19.89 1.73
N PRO A 181 4.24 19.44 0.79
CA PRO A 181 3.94 20.21 -0.40
C PRO A 181 3.45 21.64 -0.08
N PRO A 182 3.72 22.62 -0.98
CA PRO A 182 3.27 24.00 -0.78
C PRO A 182 1.76 24.08 -0.49
N LYS A 183 1.32 25.09 0.28
CA LYS A 183 -0.08 25.34 0.64
C LYS A 183 -0.77 24.15 1.34
N ASN A 184 -0.01 23.33 2.09
CA ASN A 184 -0.51 22.08 2.68
C ASN A 184 -1.14 21.15 1.64
N GLY A 185 -0.58 21.06 0.45
CA GLY A 185 -1.06 20.18 -0.61
C GLY A 185 -1.07 18.72 -0.19
N GLY A 186 -1.99 17.96 -0.79
CA GLY A 186 -2.18 16.55 -0.45
C GLY A 186 -2.14 15.61 -1.67
N LEU A 187 -1.59 16.05 -2.80
CA LEU A 187 -1.49 15.23 -4.01
C LEU A 187 -0.30 14.27 -3.91
N LEU A 188 -0.57 12.98 -3.90
CA LEU A 188 0.43 11.91 -3.74
C LEU A 188 0.68 11.11 -5.03
N THR A 189 0.20 11.59 -6.18
CA THR A 189 0.50 10.96 -7.48
C THR A 189 2.00 10.76 -7.71
N PRO A 190 2.92 11.67 -7.29
CA PRO A 190 4.34 11.41 -7.45
C PRO A 190 4.83 10.15 -6.73
N TRP A 191 4.23 9.78 -5.59
CA TRP A 191 4.58 8.52 -4.92
C TRP A 191 4.07 7.33 -5.73
N ALA A 192 2.83 7.39 -6.20
CA ALA A 192 2.24 6.32 -7.02
C ALA A 192 3.05 6.12 -8.32
N ASP A 193 3.43 7.19 -8.99
CA ASP A 193 4.24 7.16 -10.23
C ASP A 193 5.66 6.62 -9.99
N HIS A 194 6.15 6.67 -8.73
CA HIS A 194 7.42 6.04 -8.31
C HIS A 194 7.26 4.59 -7.80
N GLY A 195 6.09 3.99 -7.98
CA GLY A 195 5.85 2.58 -7.67
C GLY A 195 5.27 2.32 -6.28
N VAL A 196 4.75 3.34 -5.59
CA VAL A 196 4.00 3.13 -4.36
C VAL A 196 2.53 2.87 -4.70
N LEU A 197 2.10 1.61 -4.58
CA LEU A 197 0.69 1.25 -4.76
C LEU A 197 -0.14 1.81 -3.60
N MET A 198 -0.96 2.80 -3.88
CA MET A 198 -1.78 3.52 -2.89
C MET A 198 -3.22 3.05 -2.96
N LEU A 199 -3.53 1.96 -2.26
CA LEU A 199 -4.79 1.23 -2.34
C LEU A 199 -5.63 1.43 -1.07
N ASN A 200 -6.96 1.57 -1.20
CA ASN A 200 -7.89 1.44 -0.09
C ASN A 200 -8.47 0.02 -0.03
N THR A 201 -8.85 -0.46 1.16
CA THR A 201 -9.56 -1.73 1.31
C THR A 201 -10.97 -1.66 0.71
N CYS A 202 -11.67 -0.54 0.87
CA CYS A 202 -12.88 -0.20 0.13
C CYS A 202 -12.54 0.84 -0.94
N LEU A 203 -12.90 0.62 -2.20
CA LEU A 203 -12.56 1.55 -3.28
C LEU A 203 -13.62 2.64 -3.50
N THR A 204 -14.79 2.52 -2.88
CA THR A 204 -15.87 3.50 -2.98
C THR A 204 -16.50 3.77 -1.62
N VAL A 205 -17.14 4.94 -1.51
CA VAL A 205 -17.86 5.37 -0.31
C VAL A 205 -19.01 6.29 -0.71
N ARG A 206 -20.13 6.27 0.02
CA ARG A 206 -21.22 7.24 -0.17
C ARG A 206 -20.82 8.60 0.40
N ALA A 207 -21.24 9.66 -0.27
CA ALA A 207 -20.95 11.02 0.14
C ALA A 207 -21.38 11.26 1.61
N HIS A 208 -20.47 11.81 2.40
CA HIS A 208 -20.65 12.17 3.82
C HIS A 208 -20.85 10.99 4.79
N GLU A 209 -20.79 9.74 4.32
CA GLU A 209 -21.02 8.54 5.12
C GLU A 209 -19.77 7.63 5.10
N ALA A 210 -18.83 7.85 6.02
CA ALA A 210 -17.65 6.98 6.16
C ALA A 210 -18.08 5.50 6.35
N ASN A 211 -17.31 4.56 5.80
CA ASN A 211 -17.56 3.12 5.86
C ASN A 211 -18.89 2.64 5.23
N SER A 212 -19.62 3.49 4.51
CA SER A 212 -20.92 3.13 3.95
C SER A 212 -20.90 1.93 2.99
N HIS A 213 -19.76 1.67 2.34
CA HIS A 213 -19.57 0.54 1.44
C HIS A 213 -18.74 -0.61 2.05
N ALA A 214 -18.44 -0.56 3.36
CA ALA A 214 -17.77 -1.65 4.04
C ALA A 214 -18.63 -2.93 4.04
N GLY A 215 -18.00 -4.09 3.85
CA GLY A 215 -18.68 -5.37 3.78
C GLY A 215 -19.56 -5.58 2.53
N LYS A 216 -19.41 -4.73 1.49
CA LYS A 216 -20.15 -4.87 0.24
C LYS A 216 -19.40 -5.66 -0.84
N GLY A 217 -18.17 -6.08 -0.55
CA GLY A 217 -17.38 -6.95 -1.42
C GLY A 217 -16.03 -6.37 -1.87
N TRP A 218 -15.76 -5.09 -1.63
CA TRP A 218 -14.46 -4.50 -1.96
C TRP A 218 -13.31 -5.20 -1.25
N GLU A 219 -13.47 -5.50 0.05
CA GLU A 219 -12.45 -6.13 0.88
C GLU A 219 -12.04 -7.51 0.33
N ALA A 220 -13.01 -8.28 -0.16
CA ALA A 220 -12.74 -9.56 -0.80
C ALA A 220 -11.93 -9.43 -2.10
N PHE A 221 -12.01 -8.28 -2.77
CA PHE A 221 -11.27 -7.98 -3.98
C PHE A 221 -9.86 -7.42 -3.68
N THR A 222 -9.75 -6.47 -2.72
CA THR A 222 -8.52 -5.73 -2.42
C THR A 222 -7.61 -6.43 -1.43
N GLN A 223 -8.16 -7.29 -0.55
CA GLN A 223 -7.43 -8.00 0.51
C GLN A 223 -7.18 -9.48 0.18
N LYS A 224 -7.21 -9.86 -1.07
CA LYS A 224 -6.97 -11.24 -1.47
C LYS A 224 -5.51 -11.63 -1.28
N PHE A 225 -5.16 -11.96 -0.04
CA PHE A 225 -3.84 -12.45 0.35
C PHE A 225 -3.55 -13.90 -0.07
N GLU A 226 -4.52 -14.62 -0.63
CA GLU A 226 -4.32 -15.96 -1.21
C GLU A 226 -3.49 -15.97 -2.50
N CYS A 227 -3.01 -14.81 -2.93
CA CYS A 227 -2.15 -14.67 -4.09
C CYS A 227 -0.75 -15.31 -3.93
N GLY A 228 -0.44 -15.88 -2.76
CA GLY A 228 0.83 -16.53 -2.46
C GLY A 228 2.03 -15.58 -2.42
N HIS A 229 1.82 -14.28 -2.21
CA HIS A 229 2.89 -13.28 -2.21
C HIS A 229 3.97 -13.58 -1.18
N PHE A 230 3.61 -14.00 0.04
CA PHE A 230 4.60 -14.38 1.06
C PHE A 230 5.48 -15.55 0.59
N LYS A 231 4.85 -16.56 -0.03
CA LYS A 231 5.56 -17.71 -0.62
C LYS A 231 6.43 -17.27 -1.79
N LYS A 232 5.90 -16.48 -2.73
CA LYS A 232 6.63 -15.96 -3.89
C LYS A 232 7.75 -15.01 -3.47
N THR A 233 7.55 -14.22 -2.42
CA THR A 233 8.61 -13.37 -1.85
C THR A 233 9.75 -14.24 -1.35
N ASN A 234 9.48 -15.31 -0.63
CA ASN A 234 10.52 -16.23 -0.18
C ASN A 234 11.18 -16.99 -1.35
N GLU A 235 10.42 -17.42 -2.34
CA GLU A 235 10.99 -18.02 -3.56
C GLU A 235 11.98 -17.06 -4.25
N TRP A 236 11.58 -15.78 -4.42
CA TRP A 236 12.44 -14.75 -5.01
C TRP A 236 13.67 -14.41 -4.14
N LEU A 237 13.48 -14.32 -2.83
CA LEU A 237 14.57 -14.08 -1.87
C LEU A 237 15.56 -15.24 -1.87
N LYS A 238 15.07 -16.47 -1.93
CA LYS A 238 15.87 -17.68 -2.00
C LYS A 238 16.70 -17.76 -3.28
N GLU A 239 16.11 -17.43 -4.44
CA GLU A 239 16.82 -17.40 -5.72
C GLU A 239 17.94 -16.34 -5.71
N ARG A 240 17.71 -15.21 -5.05
CA ARG A 240 18.65 -14.07 -5.07
C ARG A 240 19.71 -14.12 -3.98
N TYR A 241 19.36 -14.61 -2.81
CA TYR A 241 20.21 -14.55 -1.61
C TYR A 241 20.47 -15.94 -0.98
N GLY A 242 20.00 -17.01 -1.62
CA GLY A 242 20.07 -18.36 -1.06
C GLY A 242 19.05 -18.58 0.05
N LYS A 243 19.13 -19.74 0.70
CA LYS A 243 18.19 -20.13 1.77
C LYS A 243 18.18 -19.15 2.96
N GLU A 244 19.30 -18.49 3.20
CA GLU A 244 19.44 -17.49 4.27
C GLU A 244 18.67 -16.17 3.99
N GLY A 245 18.24 -15.95 2.75
CA GLY A 245 17.42 -14.82 2.36
C GLY A 245 15.93 -15.02 2.62
N GLU A 246 15.48 -16.25 2.92
CA GLU A 246 14.08 -16.53 3.20
C GLU A 246 13.63 -15.85 4.51
N ILE A 247 12.45 -15.22 4.50
CA ILE A 247 11.82 -14.63 5.68
C ILE A 247 11.03 -15.73 6.39
N ASP A 248 11.30 -15.95 7.67
CA ASP A 248 10.40 -16.72 8.52
C ASP A 248 9.19 -15.84 8.90
N TRP A 249 8.07 -16.12 8.26
CA TRP A 249 6.80 -15.42 8.53
C TRP A 249 6.11 -15.90 9.80
N ASN A 250 6.73 -16.83 10.56
CA ASN A 250 6.17 -17.40 11.76
C ASN A 250 6.34 -16.43 12.92
N LEU A 251 5.24 -15.87 13.43
CA LEU A 251 5.25 -14.94 14.56
C LEU A 251 5.41 -15.63 15.93
N ASN A 252 5.49 -16.96 15.96
CA ASN A 252 5.76 -17.71 17.18
C ASN A 252 7.27 -17.68 17.48
N VAL A 253 7.75 -16.56 17.98
CA VAL A 253 9.09 -16.48 18.59
C VAL A 253 9.07 -17.37 19.83
N LYS A 254 9.84 -18.45 19.83
CA LYS A 254 10.06 -19.22 21.05
C LYS A 254 10.67 -18.31 22.10
N PRO A 255 10.25 -18.39 23.38
CA PRO A 255 10.79 -17.53 24.45
C PRO A 255 12.31 -17.58 24.59
N GLU A 256 12.96 -18.57 24.02
CA GLU A 256 14.41 -18.79 24.05
C GLU A 256 15.19 -17.89 23.08
N ASP A 257 14.54 -17.31 22.05
CA ASP A 257 15.16 -16.42 21.05
C ASP A 257 14.93 -14.92 21.35
N ALA A 258 14.13 -14.60 22.34
CA ALA A 258 14.00 -13.26 22.87
C ALA A 258 15.16 -13.02 23.84
N GLY A 259 16.34 -12.73 23.29
CA GLY A 259 17.53 -12.38 24.08
C GLY A 259 17.22 -11.31 25.12
N VAL A 260 17.34 -11.67 26.39
CA VAL A 260 17.31 -10.82 27.58
C VAL A 260 18.50 -9.85 27.56
#